data_06b5368a5239ee742add67200ebc15a1
#
_entry.id   06b5368a5239ee742add67200ebc15a1
#
_cell.length_a   1.000
_cell.length_b   1.000
_cell.length_c   1.000
_cell.angle_alpha   90.00
_cell.angle_beta   90.00
_cell.angle_gamma   90.00
#
_symmetry.space_group_name_H-M   'P 1'
#
loop_
_entity.id
_entity.type
_entity.pdbx_description
1 polymer ?
#
loop_
_entity_poly.entity_id
_entity_poly.type
_entity_poly.pdbx_seq_one_letter_code
_entity_poly.pdbx_strand_id
1 'polypeptide(L)'
;VAPLTELSAFQQPNIEANGCTALGEALTLLANKVDQEVTKTTAEQKGDWKPLVFIMTDGVPTDDINKGLTEFRKRKFGMVVACAAGQGADTNVLKQITECVVQLDTADSATIKSFFKWVSASVSAGSMKVEETASEVGGLSELPPPPPEVNIVV
;
A
#
# COMPACT_ATOMS: atom_id res chain seq x y z
N VAL A 1 -12.37 9.53 0.51
CA VAL A 1 -11.40 8.68 1.23
C VAL A 1 -12.08 8.14 2.48
N ALA A 2 -12.10 6.81 2.66
CA ALA A 2 -12.64 6.17 3.85
C ALA A 2 -11.60 6.18 4.99
N PRO A 3 -12.02 6.30 6.26
CA PRO A 3 -11.15 6.14 7.42
C PRO A 3 -10.77 4.66 7.61
N LEU A 4 -9.75 4.39 8.45
CA LEU A 4 -9.50 3.05 8.95
C LEU A 4 -10.75 2.58 9.71
N THR A 5 -11.24 1.41 9.33
CA THR A 5 -12.52 0.90 9.83
C THR A 5 -12.36 -0.60 10.09
N GLU A 6 -12.92 -1.09 11.18
CA GLU A 6 -12.98 -2.52 11.45
C GLU A 6 -13.70 -3.25 10.30
N LEU A 7 -13.20 -4.44 9.95
CA LEU A 7 -13.73 -5.22 8.82
C LEU A 7 -15.24 -5.48 8.95
N SER A 8 -15.73 -5.70 10.17
CA SER A 8 -17.15 -5.91 10.47
C SER A 8 -18.04 -4.71 10.18
N ALA A 9 -17.47 -3.50 10.22
CA ALA A 9 -18.17 -2.24 9.99
C ALA A 9 -17.86 -1.61 8.62
N PHE A 10 -16.97 -2.25 7.82
CA PHE A 10 -16.56 -1.72 6.52
C PHE A 10 -17.72 -1.72 5.52
N GLN A 11 -17.95 -0.59 4.92
CA GLN A 11 -18.87 -0.41 3.79
C GLN A 11 -18.08 -0.03 2.55
N GLN A 12 -18.33 -0.71 1.45
CA GLN A 12 -17.64 -0.43 0.19
C GLN A 12 -17.93 1.00 -0.25
N PRO A 13 -16.91 1.87 -0.37
CA PRO A 13 -17.11 3.23 -0.86
C PRO A 13 -17.48 3.22 -2.35
N ASN A 14 -18.26 4.22 -2.77
CA ASN A 14 -18.44 4.47 -4.18
C ASN A 14 -17.15 5.06 -4.75
N ILE A 15 -16.54 4.35 -5.71
CA ILE A 15 -15.29 4.78 -6.36
C ILE A 15 -15.64 5.25 -7.77
N GLU A 16 -15.42 6.53 -8.03
CA GLU A 16 -15.61 7.14 -9.33
C GLU A 16 -14.27 7.48 -9.95
N ALA A 17 -14.03 6.99 -11.15
CA ALA A 17 -12.83 7.30 -11.91
C ALA A 17 -12.99 8.67 -12.57
N ASN A 18 -12.30 9.68 -12.03
CA ASN A 18 -12.26 11.02 -12.61
C ASN A 18 -10.94 11.74 -12.27
N GLY A 19 -10.62 12.81 -13.00
CA GLY A 19 -9.44 13.64 -12.76
C GLY A 19 -8.15 13.05 -13.32
N CYS A 20 -7.04 13.39 -12.66
CA CYS A 20 -5.67 13.07 -13.06
C CYS A 20 -5.01 12.12 -12.02
N THR A 21 -3.84 11.59 -12.36
CA THR A 21 -3.05 10.74 -11.44
C THR A 21 -2.26 11.61 -10.46
N ALA A 22 -2.93 12.09 -9.41
CA ALA A 22 -2.35 12.96 -8.38
C ALA A 22 -1.66 12.13 -7.27
N LEU A 23 -0.56 11.43 -7.61
CA LEU A 23 0.12 10.52 -6.68
C LEU A 23 0.79 11.26 -5.51
N GLY A 24 1.37 12.44 -5.74
CA GLY A 24 1.97 13.25 -4.69
C GLY A 24 0.95 13.74 -3.66
N GLU A 25 -0.24 14.14 -4.10
CA GLU A 25 -1.35 14.49 -3.20
C GLU A 25 -1.83 13.25 -2.43
N ALA A 26 -1.93 12.10 -3.08
CA ALA A 26 -2.34 10.85 -2.44
C ALA A 26 -1.35 10.44 -1.33
N LEU A 27 -0.03 10.54 -1.56
CA LEU A 27 0.99 10.27 -0.55
C LEU A 27 0.90 11.25 0.63
N THR A 28 0.65 12.53 0.35
CA THR A 28 0.44 13.55 1.40
C THR A 28 -0.80 13.25 2.23
N LEU A 29 -1.90 12.90 1.57
CA LEU A 29 -3.14 12.53 2.23
C LEU A 29 -2.98 11.29 3.11
N LEU A 30 -2.32 10.26 2.58
CA LEU A 30 -2.01 9.03 3.34
C LEU A 30 -1.17 9.34 4.58
N ALA A 31 -0.13 10.17 4.44
CA ALA A 31 0.71 10.58 5.57
C ALA A 31 -0.12 11.28 6.67
N ASN A 32 -1.03 12.16 6.30
CA ASN A 32 -1.93 12.84 7.24
C ASN A 32 -2.91 11.86 7.90
N LYS A 33 -3.43 10.89 7.15
CA LYS A 33 -4.31 9.85 7.67
C LYS A 33 -3.62 8.96 8.70
N VAL A 34 -2.37 8.57 8.44
CA VAL A 34 -1.57 7.81 9.41
C VAL A 34 -1.40 8.59 10.72
N ASP A 35 -1.13 9.89 10.66
CA ASP A 35 -1.00 10.71 11.88
C ASP A 35 -2.32 10.84 12.66
N GLN A 36 -3.46 10.79 11.99
CA GLN A 36 -4.78 10.95 12.60
C GLN A 36 -5.37 9.64 13.12
N GLU A 37 -5.12 8.53 12.43
CA GLU A 37 -5.85 7.28 12.62
C GLU A 37 -5.02 6.16 13.25
N VAL A 38 -3.68 6.27 13.25
CA VAL A 38 -2.80 5.25 13.85
C VAL A 38 -2.37 5.68 15.25
N THR A 39 -2.76 4.89 16.24
CA THR A 39 -2.42 5.16 17.64
C THR A 39 -0.94 4.91 17.90
N LYS A 40 -0.24 5.91 18.43
CA LYS A 40 1.18 5.78 18.80
C LYS A 40 1.32 5.12 20.16
N THR A 41 2.33 4.26 20.32
CA THR A 41 2.68 3.70 21.63
C THR A 41 3.14 4.81 22.58
N THR A 42 2.60 4.80 23.78
CA THR A 42 2.99 5.67 24.90
C THR A 42 3.56 4.82 26.05
N ALA A 43 4.02 5.46 27.13
CA ALA A 43 4.46 4.75 28.32
C ALA A 43 3.34 3.96 29.01
N GLU A 44 2.08 4.37 28.80
CA GLU A 44 0.90 3.85 29.47
C GLU A 44 0.05 2.93 28.59
N GLN A 45 0.21 3.02 27.26
CA GLN A 45 -0.62 2.28 26.31
C GLN A 45 0.19 1.79 25.10
N LYS A 46 0.05 0.51 24.76
CA LYS A 46 0.56 -0.03 23.49
C LYS A 46 -0.27 0.56 22.34
N GLY A 47 0.42 1.14 21.37
CA GLY A 47 -0.20 1.64 20.14
C GLY A 47 -0.47 0.55 19.12
N ASP A 48 -0.97 0.97 17.98
CA ASP A 48 -1.20 0.10 16.83
C ASP A 48 0.12 -0.40 16.23
N TRP A 49 0.03 -1.50 15.49
CA TRP A 49 1.11 -1.95 14.62
C TRP A 49 1.31 -0.96 13.48
N LYS A 50 2.52 -0.92 12.92
CA LYS A 50 2.79 -0.05 11.78
C LYS A 50 1.89 -0.40 10.60
N PRO A 51 1.35 0.60 9.90
CA PRO A 51 0.46 0.38 8.77
C PRO A 51 1.14 -0.42 7.65
N LEU A 52 0.38 -1.32 7.03
CA LEU A 52 0.73 -1.91 5.75
C LEU A 52 0.07 -1.08 4.65
N VAL A 53 0.85 -0.66 3.67
CA VAL A 53 0.40 0.24 2.60
C VAL A 53 0.51 -0.46 1.26
N PHE A 54 -0.60 -0.47 0.51
CA PHE A 54 -0.65 -0.97 -0.86
C PHE A 54 -1.10 0.16 -1.78
N ILE A 55 -0.24 0.55 -2.70
CA ILE A 55 -0.49 1.61 -3.68
C ILE A 55 -0.66 0.94 -5.04
N MET A 56 -1.69 1.32 -5.80
CA MET A 56 -1.87 0.87 -7.18
C MET A 56 -2.06 2.09 -8.08
N THR A 57 -1.38 2.11 -9.21
CA THR A 57 -1.56 3.12 -10.26
C THR A 57 -1.38 2.48 -11.63
N ASP A 58 -2.11 2.98 -12.62
CA ASP A 58 -2.05 2.58 -14.02
C ASP A 58 -1.38 3.64 -14.92
N GLY A 59 -0.99 4.76 -14.35
CA GLY A 59 -0.45 5.90 -15.09
C GLY A 59 0.79 6.55 -14.50
N VAL A 60 1.25 7.55 -15.22
CA VAL A 60 2.32 8.43 -14.76
C VAL A 60 1.73 9.55 -13.89
N PRO A 61 2.36 9.90 -12.75
CA PRO A 61 1.91 11.03 -11.95
C PRO A 61 1.85 12.34 -12.75
N THR A 62 0.80 13.10 -12.53
CA THR A 62 0.57 14.39 -13.18
C THR A 62 0.82 15.59 -12.26
N ASP A 63 1.11 15.30 -10.98
CA ASP A 63 1.44 16.29 -9.96
C ASP A 63 2.90 16.18 -9.48
N ASP A 64 3.35 17.12 -8.64
CA ASP A 64 4.68 17.06 -8.01
C ASP A 64 4.72 16.02 -6.89
N ILE A 65 5.29 14.88 -7.22
CA ILE A 65 5.46 13.77 -6.27
C ILE A 65 6.46 14.09 -5.13
N ASN A 66 7.41 15.02 -5.32
CA ASN A 66 8.49 15.25 -4.35
C ASN A 66 7.98 15.71 -2.98
N LYS A 67 6.97 16.58 -2.98
CA LYS A 67 6.30 17.01 -1.75
C LYS A 67 5.64 15.83 -1.04
N GLY A 68 4.90 15.02 -1.78
CA GLY A 68 4.24 13.83 -1.26
C GLY A 68 5.23 12.81 -0.68
N LEU A 69 6.33 12.53 -1.40
CA LEU A 69 7.42 11.67 -0.93
C LEU A 69 8.05 12.19 0.37
N THR A 70 8.29 13.50 0.45
CA THR A 70 8.86 14.11 1.65
C THR A 70 7.95 13.92 2.86
N GLU A 71 6.65 14.15 2.71
CA GLU A 71 5.70 13.93 3.79
C GLU A 71 5.54 12.44 4.12
N PHE A 72 5.44 11.58 3.13
CA PHE A 72 5.33 10.14 3.31
C PHE A 72 6.51 9.55 4.08
N ARG A 73 7.74 9.90 3.71
CA ARG A 73 8.98 9.41 4.34
C ARG A 73 9.19 9.84 5.79
N LYS A 74 8.44 10.82 6.29
CA LYS A 74 8.46 11.21 7.72
C LYS A 74 7.73 10.19 8.60
N ARG A 75 6.95 9.28 8.05
CA ARG A 75 6.17 8.28 8.78
C ARG A 75 6.84 6.91 8.68
N LYS A 76 6.58 6.07 9.67
CA LYS A 76 7.08 4.70 9.70
C LYS A 76 5.95 3.76 9.30
N PHE A 77 6.22 2.94 8.31
CA PHE A 77 5.31 1.90 7.83
C PHE A 77 5.91 0.53 8.16
N GLY A 78 5.06 -0.48 8.36
CA GLY A 78 5.49 -1.87 8.49
C GLY A 78 5.96 -2.38 7.14
N MET A 79 5.14 -2.17 6.11
CA MET A 79 5.50 -2.50 4.73
C MET A 79 4.75 -1.57 3.76
N VAL A 80 5.40 -1.28 2.65
CA VAL A 80 4.81 -0.53 1.53
C VAL A 80 5.02 -1.33 0.27
N VAL A 81 3.94 -1.67 -0.42
CA VAL A 81 3.98 -2.32 -1.74
C VAL A 81 3.37 -1.38 -2.77
N ALA A 82 4.10 -1.08 -3.83
CA ALA A 82 3.61 -0.28 -4.94
C ALA A 82 3.39 -1.16 -6.17
N CYS A 83 2.19 -1.09 -6.74
CA CYS A 83 1.75 -1.88 -7.88
C CYS A 83 1.57 -1.00 -9.11
N ALA A 84 2.32 -1.32 -10.16
CA ALA A 84 2.13 -0.79 -11.51
C ALA A 84 1.08 -1.65 -12.23
N ALA A 85 -0.12 -1.12 -12.47
CA ALA A 85 -1.21 -1.82 -13.12
C ALA A 85 -1.11 -1.66 -14.65
N GLY A 86 -0.50 -2.64 -15.32
CA GLY A 86 -0.24 -2.60 -16.76
C GLY A 86 1.01 -1.81 -17.15
N GLN A 87 1.17 -1.56 -18.45
CA GLN A 87 2.40 -0.97 -19.03
C GLN A 87 2.44 0.57 -18.97
N GLY A 88 1.35 1.22 -18.55
CA GLY A 88 1.27 2.69 -18.51
C GLY A 88 1.88 3.33 -17.27
N ALA A 89 2.06 2.57 -16.20
CA ALA A 89 2.59 3.07 -14.94
C ALA A 89 4.12 3.18 -14.97
N ASP A 90 4.65 4.25 -14.39
CA ASP A 90 6.09 4.47 -14.28
C ASP A 90 6.65 3.78 -13.01
N THR A 91 7.28 2.62 -13.20
CA THR A 91 7.91 1.86 -12.11
C THR A 91 9.08 2.59 -11.47
N ASN A 92 9.78 3.50 -12.18
CA ASN A 92 10.86 4.30 -11.60
C ASN A 92 10.33 5.30 -10.57
N VAL A 93 9.15 5.84 -10.81
CA VAL A 93 8.47 6.68 -9.83
C VAL A 93 8.06 5.86 -8.61
N LEU A 94 7.53 4.67 -8.80
CA LEU A 94 7.15 3.78 -7.70
C LEU A 94 8.36 3.33 -6.87
N LYS A 95 9.50 3.09 -7.49
CA LYS A 95 10.77 2.79 -6.80
C LYS A 95 11.26 3.94 -5.89
N GLN A 96 10.80 5.16 -6.09
CA GLN A 96 11.10 6.26 -5.17
C GLN A 96 10.28 6.17 -3.88
N ILE A 97 9.14 5.49 -3.91
CA ILE A 97 8.25 5.31 -2.76
C ILE A 97 8.71 4.13 -1.91
N THR A 98 9.03 2.99 -2.56
CA THR A 98 9.39 1.73 -1.90
C THR A 98 10.28 0.86 -2.80
N GLU A 99 11.08 0.00 -2.17
CA GLU A 99 11.81 -1.06 -2.86
C GLU A 99 10.91 -2.24 -3.27
N CYS A 100 9.72 -2.35 -2.64
CA CYS A 100 8.75 -3.41 -2.92
C CYS A 100 7.81 -2.99 -4.06
N VAL A 101 8.30 -3.03 -5.29
CA VAL A 101 7.50 -2.70 -6.47
C VAL A 101 7.10 -3.97 -7.21
N VAL A 102 5.84 -4.10 -7.56
CA VAL A 102 5.30 -5.15 -8.40
C VAL A 102 4.63 -4.56 -9.63
N GLN A 103 4.63 -5.31 -10.72
CA GLN A 103 3.96 -4.93 -11.95
C GLN A 103 2.97 -6.01 -12.39
N LEU A 104 1.78 -5.60 -12.76
CA LEU A 104 0.80 -6.47 -13.40
C LEU A 104 1.04 -6.49 -14.91
N ASP A 105 0.95 -7.65 -15.52
CA ASP A 105 1.08 -7.81 -16.99
C ASP A 105 0.03 -6.98 -17.73
N THR A 106 -1.18 -6.98 -17.22
CA THR A 106 -2.32 -6.22 -17.74
C THR A 106 -3.10 -5.57 -16.59
N ALA A 107 -3.90 -4.55 -16.92
CA ALA A 107 -4.81 -3.90 -15.98
C ALA A 107 -6.25 -4.43 -16.12
N ASP A 108 -6.43 -5.67 -16.56
CA ASP A 108 -7.75 -6.27 -16.65
C ASP A 108 -8.29 -6.73 -15.29
N SER A 109 -9.60 -6.97 -15.26
CA SER A 109 -10.34 -7.32 -14.06
C SER A 109 -9.85 -8.61 -13.37
N ALA A 110 -9.37 -9.60 -14.15
CA ALA A 110 -8.89 -10.87 -13.62
C ALA A 110 -7.54 -10.69 -12.92
N THR A 111 -6.62 -9.98 -13.56
CA THR A 111 -5.28 -9.68 -13.04
C THR A 111 -5.36 -8.80 -11.79
N ILE A 112 -6.19 -7.75 -11.80
CA ILE A 112 -6.44 -6.92 -10.61
C ILE A 112 -7.03 -7.75 -9.47
N LYS A 113 -7.97 -8.65 -9.75
CA LYS A 113 -8.54 -9.55 -8.74
C LYS A 113 -7.49 -10.50 -8.15
N SER A 114 -6.59 -11.03 -8.95
CA SER A 114 -5.47 -11.88 -8.50
C SER A 114 -4.53 -11.10 -7.57
N PHE A 115 -4.22 -9.86 -7.92
CA PHE A 115 -3.43 -8.98 -7.05
C PHE A 115 -4.10 -8.74 -5.69
N PHE A 116 -5.39 -8.39 -5.65
CA PHE A 116 -6.08 -8.17 -4.38
C PHE A 116 -6.24 -9.43 -3.53
N LYS A 117 -6.36 -10.60 -4.15
CA LYS A 117 -6.29 -11.89 -3.42
C LYS A 117 -4.93 -12.08 -2.75
N TRP A 118 -3.85 -11.80 -3.48
CA TRP A 118 -2.50 -11.84 -2.94
C TRP A 118 -2.29 -10.82 -1.82
N VAL A 119 -2.77 -9.58 -1.97
CA VAL A 119 -2.77 -8.56 -0.91
C VAL A 119 -3.47 -9.08 0.35
N SER A 120 -4.66 -9.66 0.21
CA SER A 120 -5.42 -10.22 1.35
C SER A 120 -4.67 -11.35 2.04
N ALA A 121 -4.06 -12.26 1.27
CA ALA A 121 -3.23 -13.33 1.82
C ALA A 121 -1.98 -12.77 2.54
N SER A 122 -1.37 -11.73 1.99
CA SER A 122 -0.21 -11.06 2.57
C SER A 122 -0.52 -10.36 3.89
N VAL A 123 -1.66 -9.69 3.98
CA VAL A 123 -2.16 -9.08 5.22
C VAL A 123 -2.41 -10.15 6.28
N SER A 124 -3.06 -11.26 5.91
CA SER A 124 -3.32 -12.37 6.82
C SER A 124 -2.03 -13.01 7.34
N ALA A 125 -1.07 -13.27 6.47
CA ALA A 125 0.23 -13.81 6.86
C ALA A 125 1.01 -12.85 7.79
N GLY A 126 0.96 -11.55 7.51
CA GLY A 126 1.56 -10.52 8.36
C GLY A 126 0.92 -10.47 9.75
N SER A 127 -0.41 -10.55 9.83
CA SER A 127 -1.14 -10.58 11.10
C SER A 127 -0.80 -11.82 11.93
N MET A 128 -0.75 -12.99 11.31
CA MET A 128 -0.36 -14.24 12.00
C MET A 128 1.08 -14.16 12.51
N LYS A 129 2.02 -13.65 11.73
CA LYS A 129 3.41 -13.47 12.16
C LYS A 129 3.51 -12.56 13.38
N VAL A 130 2.78 -11.47 13.39
CA VAL A 130 2.73 -10.55 14.51
C VAL A 130 2.20 -11.21 15.77
N GLU A 131 1.14 -12.02 15.66
CA GLU A 131 0.57 -12.75 16.78
C GLU A 131 1.54 -13.82 17.34
N GLU A 132 2.25 -14.54 16.47
CA GLU A 132 3.15 -15.63 16.86
C GLU A 132 4.50 -15.15 17.38
N THR A 133 5.07 -14.13 16.77
CA THR A 133 6.49 -13.72 17.00
C THR A 133 6.63 -12.33 17.58
N ALA A 134 5.56 -11.54 17.69
CA ALA A 134 5.56 -10.11 18.02
C ALA A 134 6.51 -9.28 17.11
N SER A 135 6.74 -9.77 15.88
CA SER A 135 7.63 -9.14 14.88
C SER A 135 6.83 -8.73 13.65
N GLU A 136 7.17 -7.57 13.09
CA GLU A 136 6.56 -7.09 11.85
C GLU A 136 7.17 -7.80 10.62
N VAL A 137 6.42 -7.79 9.51
CA VAL A 137 6.91 -8.28 8.22
C VAL A 137 7.98 -7.32 7.68
N GLY A 138 9.15 -7.84 7.35
CA GLY A 138 10.31 -7.04 6.96
C GLY A 138 10.43 -6.77 5.45
N GLY A 139 9.63 -7.43 4.61
CA GLY A 139 9.71 -7.24 3.16
C GLY A 139 8.95 -8.29 2.35
N LEU A 140 9.05 -8.19 1.02
CA LEU A 140 8.35 -9.10 0.08
C LEU A 140 8.70 -10.58 0.26
N SER A 141 9.93 -10.89 0.70
CA SER A 141 10.39 -12.28 0.90
C SER A 141 9.64 -13.02 2.01
N GLU A 142 8.99 -12.30 2.89
CA GLU A 142 8.21 -12.86 4.01
C GLU A 142 6.72 -12.99 3.68
N LEU A 143 6.31 -12.50 2.52
CA LEU A 143 4.94 -12.63 2.03
C LEU A 143 4.76 -13.93 1.24
N PRO A 144 3.50 -14.39 1.09
CA PRO A 144 3.21 -15.45 0.13
C PRO A 144 3.75 -15.12 -1.26
N PRO A 145 4.18 -16.11 -2.05
CA PRO A 145 4.64 -15.85 -3.40
C PRO A 145 3.53 -15.17 -4.22
N PRO A 146 3.87 -14.13 -5.00
CA PRO A 146 2.88 -13.47 -5.86
C PRO A 146 2.37 -14.45 -6.93
N PRO A 147 1.13 -14.27 -7.41
CA PRO A 147 0.61 -15.06 -8.52
C PRO A 147 1.38 -14.74 -9.82
N PRO A 148 1.31 -15.61 -10.85
CA PRO A 148 2.09 -15.46 -12.09
C PRO A 148 1.91 -14.13 -12.82
N GLU A 149 0.74 -13.51 -12.67
CA GLU A 149 0.40 -12.24 -13.31
C GLU A 149 0.98 -11.01 -12.57
N VAL A 150 1.61 -11.22 -11.42
CA VAL A 150 2.19 -10.17 -10.57
C VAL A 150 3.71 -10.34 -10.54
N ASN A 151 4.41 -9.50 -11.28
CA ASN A 151 5.86 -9.56 -11.41
C ASN A 151 6.56 -8.64 -10.41
N ILE A 152 7.57 -9.15 -9.70
CA ILE A 152 8.41 -8.31 -8.85
C ILE A 152 9.35 -7.50 -9.74
N VAL A 153 9.37 -6.19 -9.55
CA VAL A 153 10.25 -5.27 -10.30
C VAL A 153 11.53 -5.08 -9.49
N VAL A 154 12.61 -5.63 -9.99
CA VAL A 154 13.95 -5.53 -9.39
C VAL A 154 14.65 -4.23 -9.80
#